data_a63db0cbedb7c946fa091b8e2846683a
#
_entry.id   a63db0cbedb7c946fa091b8e2846683a
#
_cell.length_a   1.000
_cell.length_b   1.000
_cell.length_c   1.000
_cell.angle_alpha   90.00
_cell.angle_beta   90.00
_cell.angle_gamma   90.00
#
_symmetry.space_group_name_H-M   'P 1'
#
loop_
_entity.id
_entity.type
_entity.pdbx_description
1 polymer ?
#
loop_
_entity_poly.entity_id
_entity_poly.type
_entity_poly.pdbx_seq_one_letter_code
_entity_poly.pdbx_strand_id
1 'polypeptide(L)'
;MFKHILVPTDGSELSQATALRAISFAKEAGAKVTVFFAKPEYPIAYFGEGALIDPTTPEKFAELADQQAAEYLGEVQKHCAAAGVECATVSATSDVPYEAIIEAAEKSSCDLIFMASHGRRGISGF
;
A
#
# COMPACT_ATOMS: atom_id res chain seq x y z
N MET A 1 -5.04 18.25 14.82
CA MET A 1 -4.86 16.85 15.07
C MET A 1 -5.28 16.05 13.87
N PHE A 2 -4.52 15.03 13.53
CA PHE A 2 -4.84 14.23 12.37
C PHE A 2 -6.04 13.34 12.66
N LYS A 3 -6.91 13.20 11.70
CA LYS A 3 -8.12 12.41 11.85
C LYS A 3 -8.20 11.21 10.94
N HIS A 4 -7.46 11.21 9.86
CA HIS A 4 -7.54 10.11 8.90
C HIS A 4 -6.17 9.89 8.28
N ILE A 5 -5.59 8.75 8.52
CA ILE A 5 -4.22 8.45 8.14
C ILE A 5 -4.18 7.42 7.04
N LEU A 6 -3.42 7.69 5.99
CA LEU A 6 -3.20 6.72 4.93
C LEU A 6 -1.92 5.95 5.24
N VAL A 7 -1.99 4.63 5.18
CA VAL A 7 -0.85 3.78 5.48
C VAL A 7 -0.59 2.89 4.26
N PRO A 8 0.39 3.23 3.43
CA PRO A 8 0.73 2.37 2.31
C PRO A 8 1.45 1.13 2.80
N THR A 9 1.22 0.01 2.15
CA THR A 9 1.94 -1.21 2.48
C THR A 9 2.37 -1.88 1.18
N ASP A 10 3.49 -2.56 1.20
CA ASP A 10 3.93 -3.34 0.06
C ASP A 10 4.21 -4.77 0.51
N GLY A 11 3.79 -5.13 1.70
CA GLY A 11 3.97 -6.47 2.20
C GLY A 11 5.34 -6.74 2.81
N SER A 12 6.25 -5.79 2.74
CA SER A 12 7.58 -6.02 3.29
C SER A 12 7.54 -5.94 4.81
N GLU A 13 8.58 -6.46 5.45
CA GLU A 13 8.66 -6.39 6.90
C GLU A 13 8.69 -4.96 7.37
N LEU A 14 9.37 -4.10 6.62
CA LEU A 14 9.44 -2.70 6.99
C LEU A 14 8.09 -2.03 6.94
N SER A 15 7.31 -2.29 5.89
CA SER A 15 6.00 -1.67 5.79
C SER A 15 5.06 -2.24 6.85
N GLN A 16 5.21 -3.51 7.22
CA GLN A 16 4.38 -4.09 8.26
C GLN A 16 4.71 -3.46 9.61
N ALA A 17 5.99 -3.28 9.91
CA ALA A 17 6.39 -2.65 11.16
C ALA A 17 5.91 -1.20 11.21
N THR A 18 5.98 -0.52 10.07
CA THR A 18 5.53 0.86 9.99
C THR A 18 4.03 0.94 10.19
N ALA A 19 3.29 -0.02 9.63
CA ALA A 19 1.84 -0.04 9.80
C ALA A 19 1.47 -0.18 11.27
N LEU A 20 2.21 -1.01 12.02
CA LEU A 20 1.93 -1.16 13.44
C LEU A 20 2.14 0.14 14.20
N ARG A 21 3.18 0.89 13.82
CA ARG A 21 3.41 2.18 14.45
C ARG A 21 2.32 3.17 14.09
N ALA A 22 1.87 3.13 12.84
CA ALA A 22 0.82 4.03 12.39
C ALA A 22 -0.48 3.74 13.13
N ILE A 23 -0.77 2.47 13.39
CA ILE A 23 -1.96 2.09 14.12
C ILE A 23 -1.90 2.58 15.56
N SER A 24 -0.73 2.49 16.20
CA SER A 24 -0.57 3.00 17.54
C SER A 24 -0.79 4.50 17.57
N PHE A 25 -0.24 5.19 16.57
CA PHE A 25 -0.40 6.64 16.49
C PHE A 25 -1.87 6.98 16.25
N ALA A 26 -2.53 6.24 15.37
CA ALA A 26 -3.95 6.49 15.08
C ALA A 26 -4.80 6.29 16.34
N LYS A 27 -4.47 5.28 17.11
CA LYS A 27 -5.24 5.01 18.29
C LYS A 27 -5.12 6.15 19.29
N GLU A 28 -3.92 6.66 19.48
CA GLU A 28 -3.73 7.78 20.38
C GLU A 28 -4.36 9.06 19.86
N ALA A 29 -4.34 9.27 18.57
CA ALA A 29 -4.90 10.48 17.98
C ALA A 29 -6.41 10.41 17.78
N GLY A 30 -7.00 9.25 17.96
CA GLY A 30 -8.42 9.07 17.68
C GLY A 30 -8.69 9.12 16.18
N ALA A 31 -7.74 8.70 15.36
CA ALA A 31 -7.86 8.77 13.91
C ALA A 31 -8.24 7.42 13.34
N LYS A 32 -8.78 7.44 12.13
CA LYS A 32 -9.04 6.19 11.44
C LYS A 32 -7.93 5.99 10.43
N VAL A 33 -7.81 4.80 9.92
CA VAL A 33 -6.74 4.42 9.01
C VAL A 33 -7.31 3.92 7.70
N THR A 34 -6.70 4.30 6.59
CA THR A 34 -6.98 3.69 5.30
C THR A 34 -5.66 3.05 4.87
N VAL A 35 -5.68 1.74 4.66
CA VAL A 35 -4.49 1.02 4.22
C VAL A 35 -4.53 0.96 2.70
N PHE A 36 -3.42 1.23 2.07
CA PHE A 36 -3.36 1.27 0.61
C PHE A 36 -2.28 0.35 0.06
N PHE A 37 -2.58 -0.38 -1.00
CA PHE A 37 -1.61 -1.20 -1.69
C PHE A 37 -1.66 -0.87 -3.17
N ALA A 38 -0.51 -0.56 -3.77
CA ALA A 38 -0.43 -0.29 -5.19
C ALA A 38 -0.13 -1.61 -5.88
N LYS A 39 -1.08 -2.11 -6.66
CA LYS A 39 -0.88 -3.35 -7.39
C LYS A 39 -0.05 -3.05 -8.62
N PRO A 40 0.84 -3.94 -9.00
CA PRO A 40 1.67 -3.70 -10.18
C PRO A 40 0.84 -3.86 -11.45
N GLU A 41 1.24 -3.18 -12.50
CA GLU A 41 0.57 -3.32 -13.78
C GLU A 41 1.14 -4.55 -14.47
N TYR A 42 0.38 -5.12 -15.38
CA TYR A 42 0.83 -6.30 -16.08
C TYR A 42 2.09 -5.93 -16.87
N PRO A 43 3.16 -6.66 -16.69
CA PRO A 43 4.40 -6.30 -17.34
C PRO A 43 4.30 -6.57 -18.83
N ILE A 44 4.54 -5.55 -19.63
CA ILE A 44 4.57 -5.68 -21.06
C ILE A 44 5.99 -5.43 -21.46
N ALA A 45 6.67 -6.47 -21.83
CA ALA A 45 8.04 -6.31 -22.20
C ALA A 45 8.21 -6.66 -23.65
N TYR A 46 8.80 -5.78 -24.40
CA TYR A 46 9.06 -6.05 -25.75
C TYR A 46 10.53 -6.17 -25.95
N PHE A 47 10.94 -7.28 -26.48
CA PHE A 47 12.33 -7.42 -26.71
C PHE A 47 12.38 -7.68 -28.17
N GLY A 48 13.31 -7.29 -28.80
CA GLY A 48 13.45 -7.38 -30.18
C GLY A 48 12.76 -8.51 -30.87
N GLU A 49 12.90 -9.64 -30.41
CA GLU A 49 12.30 -10.74 -31.07
C GLU A 49 10.94 -10.98 -30.58
N GLY A 50 10.39 -10.09 -29.94
CA GLY A 50 9.07 -10.25 -29.50
C GLY A 50 8.95 -11.31 -28.46
N ALA A 51 9.96 -11.69 -27.89
CA ALA A 51 9.91 -12.75 -26.94
C ALA A 51 9.13 -12.31 -25.77
N LEU A 52 8.09 -12.99 -25.50
CA LEU A 52 7.34 -12.71 -24.37
C LEU A 52 7.94 -13.44 -23.25
N ILE A 53 8.34 -12.80 -22.28
CA ILE A 53 8.99 -13.41 -21.19
C ILE A 53 8.08 -13.97 -20.15
N ASP A 54 7.07 -13.28 -19.79
CA ASP A 54 6.23 -13.75 -18.73
C ASP A 54 5.12 -14.60 -19.31
N PRO A 55 5.07 -15.85 -18.99
CA PRO A 55 4.05 -16.75 -19.51
C PRO A 55 2.70 -16.53 -18.86
N THR A 56 2.62 -15.67 -17.87
CA THR A 56 1.37 -15.44 -17.18
C THR A 56 0.46 -14.58 -18.04
N THR A 57 -0.80 -14.95 -18.14
CA THR A 57 -1.74 -14.14 -18.90
C THR A 57 -2.11 -12.91 -18.08
N PRO A 58 -2.62 -11.88 -18.72
CA PRO A 58 -3.05 -10.70 -17.99
C PRO A 58 -4.11 -11.02 -16.93
N GLU A 59 -5.02 -11.94 -17.25
CA GLU A 59 -6.05 -12.33 -16.30
C GLU A 59 -5.45 -13.01 -15.08
N LYS A 60 -4.49 -13.89 -15.31
CA LYS A 60 -3.88 -14.61 -14.21
C LYS A 60 -3.04 -13.66 -13.37
N PHE A 61 -2.36 -12.73 -14.02
CA PHE A 61 -1.55 -11.75 -13.31
C PHE A 61 -2.44 -10.89 -12.42
N ALA A 62 -3.59 -10.43 -12.94
CA ALA A 62 -4.50 -9.61 -12.18
C ALA A 62 -5.04 -10.38 -10.98
N GLU A 63 -5.33 -11.66 -11.17
CA GLU A 63 -5.83 -12.49 -10.10
C GLU A 63 -4.81 -12.61 -8.98
N LEU A 64 -3.55 -12.82 -9.34
CA LEU A 64 -2.50 -12.93 -8.35
C LEU A 64 -2.27 -11.60 -7.63
N ALA A 65 -2.36 -10.49 -8.36
CA ALA A 65 -2.19 -9.18 -7.75
C ALA A 65 -3.34 -8.90 -6.77
N ASP A 66 -4.54 -9.32 -7.12
CA ASP A 66 -5.68 -9.14 -6.24
C ASP A 66 -5.52 -9.99 -4.98
N GLN A 67 -4.98 -11.19 -5.11
CA GLN A 67 -4.75 -12.05 -3.96
C GLN A 67 -3.70 -11.44 -3.05
N GLN A 68 -2.65 -10.85 -3.61
CA GLN A 68 -1.64 -10.20 -2.84
C GLN A 68 -2.22 -9.00 -2.11
N ALA A 69 -3.05 -8.22 -2.81
CA ALA A 69 -3.66 -7.05 -2.19
C ALA A 69 -4.52 -7.48 -1.00
N ALA A 70 -5.32 -8.52 -1.18
CA ALA A 70 -6.19 -8.99 -0.11
C ALA A 70 -5.37 -9.45 1.09
N GLU A 71 -4.25 -10.11 0.83
CA GLU A 71 -3.42 -10.61 1.89
C GLU A 71 -2.75 -9.47 2.67
N TYR A 72 -2.10 -8.54 1.97
CA TYR A 72 -1.39 -7.47 2.64
C TYR A 72 -2.34 -6.49 3.33
N LEU A 73 -3.43 -6.13 2.66
CA LEU A 73 -4.37 -5.22 3.25
C LEU A 73 -5.08 -5.87 4.44
N GLY A 74 -5.40 -7.16 4.30
CA GLY A 74 -6.07 -7.88 5.38
C GLY A 74 -5.21 -8.01 6.63
N GLU A 75 -3.91 -8.13 6.44
CA GLU A 75 -3.01 -8.24 7.56
C GLU A 75 -3.05 -6.97 8.40
N VAL A 76 -2.97 -5.80 7.76
CA VAL A 76 -3.01 -4.55 8.49
C VAL A 76 -4.40 -4.33 9.08
N GLN A 77 -5.43 -4.73 8.35
CA GLN A 77 -6.79 -4.57 8.84
C GLN A 77 -7.00 -5.37 10.12
N LYS A 78 -6.40 -6.53 10.22
CA LYS A 78 -6.51 -7.34 11.42
C LYS A 78 -5.86 -6.63 12.60
N HIS A 79 -4.74 -6.00 12.38
CA HIS A 79 -4.06 -5.28 13.44
C HIS A 79 -4.88 -4.06 13.88
N CYS A 80 -5.54 -3.40 12.95
CA CYS A 80 -6.41 -2.26 13.28
C CYS A 80 -7.56 -2.75 14.15
N ALA A 81 -8.17 -3.87 13.76
CA ALA A 81 -9.29 -4.41 14.51
C ALA A 81 -8.87 -4.76 15.93
N ALA A 82 -7.70 -5.37 16.07
CA ALA A 82 -7.21 -5.75 17.38
C ALA A 82 -6.95 -4.53 18.26
N ALA A 83 -6.59 -3.41 17.65
CA ALA A 83 -6.32 -2.19 18.38
C ALA A 83 -7.56 -1.31 18.57
N GLY A 84 -8.66 -1.67 17.95
CA GLY A 84 -9.86 -0.86 18.04
C GLY A 84 -9.81 0.38 17.17
N VAL A 85 -9.05 0.33 16.07
CA VAL A 85 -8.92 1.46 15.17
C VAL A 85 -9.77 1.20 13.93
N GLU A 86 -10.57 2.16 13.55
CA GLU A 86 -11.41 2.03 12.37
C GLU A 86 -10.51 1.97 11.14
N CYS A 87 -10.76 1.04 10.23
CA CYS A 87 -9.87 0.79 9.11
C CYS A 87 -10.64 0.56 7.82
N ALA A 88 -10.17 1.16 6.76
CA ALA A 88 -10.68 0.90 5.42
C ALA A 88 -9.50 0.45 4.57
N THR A 89 -9.75 -0.26 3.49
CA THR A 89 -8.70 -0.75 2.61
C THR A 89 -8.96 -0.25 1.21
N VAL A 90 -7.90 0.12 0.51
CA VAL A 90 -8.00 0.62 -0.85
C VAL A 90 -6.82 0.07 -1.65
N SER A 91 -7.05 -0.29 -2.89
CA SER A 91 -5.94 -0.68 -3.75
C SER A 91 -6.17 -0.04 -5.11
N ALA A 92 -5.12 0.11 -5.84
CA ALA A 92 -5.19 0.64 -7.21
C ALA A 92 -4.01 0.06 -7.98
N THR A 93 -4.16 -0.03 -9.28
CA THR A 93 -3.09 -0.57 -10.10
C THR A 93 -2.23 0.58 -10.59
N SER A 94 -0.96 0.54 -10.33
CA SER A 94 -0.06 1.60 -10.74
C SER A 94 1.39 1.15 -10.65
N ASP A 95 2.19 1.58 -11.61
CA ASP A 95 3.61 1.31 -11.56
C ASP A 95 4.36 2.49 -10.96
N VAL A 96 3.66 3.53 -10.57
CA VAL A 96 4.28 4.69 -9.93
C VAL A 96 3.69 4.83 -8.55
N PRO A 97 4.14 4.02 -7.61
CA PRO A 97 3.53 3.95 -6.28
C PRO A 97 3.33 5.27 -5.55
N TYR A 98 4.31 6.16 -5.62
CA TYR A 98 4.15 7.37 -4.86
C TYR A 98 3.04 8.28 -5.40
N GLU A 99 2.81 8.26 -6.71
CA GLU A 99 1.72 9.03 -7.28
C GLU A 99 0.40 8.40 -6.86
N ALA A 100 0.34 7.08 -6.87
CA ALA A 100 -0.87 6.37 -6.48
C ALA A 100 -1.18 6.61 -5.00
N ILE A 101 -0.15 6.69 -4.18
CA ILE A 101 -0.31 6.93 -2.75
C ILE A 101 -0.91 8.32 -2.53
N ILE A 102 -0.38 9.33 -3.21
CA ILE A 102 -0.88 10.68 -3.06
C ILE A 102 -2.32 10.77 -3.52
N GLU A 103 -2.61 10.13 -4.66
CA GLU A 103 -3.96 10.15 -5.18
C GLU A 103 -4.93 9.45 -4.23
N ALA A 104 -4.51 8.33 -3.66
CA ALA A 104 -5.35 7.61 -2.73
C ALA A 104 -5.62 8.44 -1.48
N ALA A 105 -4.62 9.16 -1.02
CA ALA A 105 -4.78 10.00 0.16
C ALA A 105 -5.80 11.11 -0.12
N GLU A 106 -5.73 11.69 -1.30
CA GLU A 106 -6.65 12.73 -1.67
C GLU A 106 -8.06 12.19 -1.83
N LYS A 107 -8.22 11.08 -2.51
CA LYS A 107 -9.54 10.52 -2.72
C LYS A 107 -10.18 10.05 -1.43
N SER A 108 -9.40 9.61 -0.49
CA SER A 108 -9.90 9.10 0.78
C SER A 108 -9.98 10.20 1.84
N SER A 109 -9.61 11.42 1.47
CA SER A 109 -9.64 12.56 2.39
C SER A 109 -8.76 12.33 3.60
N CYS A 110 -7.60 11.74 3.38
CA CYS A 110 -6.66 11.53 4.46
C CYS A 110 -5.85 12.79 4.69
N ASP A 111 -5.56 13.10 5.93
CA ASP A 111 -4.79 14.29 6.25
C ASP A 111 -3.36 13.98 6.70
N LEU A 112 -2.96 12.73 6.62
CA LEU A 112 -1.59 12.34 6.92
C LEU A 112 -1.26 11.06 6.17
N ILE A 113 -0.06 10.96 5.63
CA ILE A 113 0.44 9.72 5.05
C ILE A 113 1.56 9.25 5.96
N PHE A 114 1.40 8.04 6.49
CA PHE A 114 2.37 7.50 7.44
C PHE A 114 3.01 6.31 6.75
N MET A 115 4.24 6.44 6.34
CA MET A 115 4.87 5.38 5.59
C MET A 115 6.35 5.27 5.89
N ALA A 116 6.92 4.12 5.56
CA ALA A 116 8.31 3.89 5.77
C ALA A 116 9.10 4.47 4.61
N SER A 117 10.27 4.94 4.90
CA SER A 117 11.15 5.37 3.88
C SER A 117 12.15 4.27 3.70
N HIS A 118 12.32 3.79 2.46
CA HIS A 118 13.24 2.77 2.30
C HIS A 118 14.51 3.28 2.13
N GLY A 119 14.99 3.97 2.35
CA GLY A 119 16.06 4.26 1.95
C GLY A 119 17.15 4.27 2.41
N ARG A 120 18.02 3.88 1.87
CA ARG A 120 19.19 3.99 2.24
C ARG A 120 19.37 5.32 2.15
N ARG A 121 18.72 5.87 1.44
CA ARG A 121 18.86 7.14 1.27
C ARG A 121 17.68 7.72 1.69
N GLY A 122 16.84 7.08 2.30
CA GLY A 122 15.63 7.61 2.66
C GLY A 122 15.77 8.81 3.46
N ILE A 123 16.77 8.89 4.15
CA ILE A 123 16.94 9.97 4.89
C ILE A 123 17.15 11.06 4.12
N SER A 124 17.87 10.91 3.17
CA SER A 124 18.21 12.01 2.40
C SER A 124 16.99 12.36 1.62
N GLY A 125 16.08 11.52 1.53
CA GLY A 125 14.95 11.76 0.73
C GLY A 125 14.10 12.83 1.32
N PHE A 126 14.39 13.16 2.45
CA PHE A 126 13.60 14.18 3.03
C PHE A 126 14.38 15.20 3.62
#